data_49ee03e877a562ca18bd01faaad0c3d7
#
_entry.id   49ee03e877a562ca18bd01faaad0c3d7
#
_cell.length_a   1.000
_cell.length_b   1.000
_cell.length_c   1.000
_cell.angle_alpha   90.00
_cell.angle_beta   90.00
_cell.angle_gamma   90.00
#
_symmetry.space_group_name_H-M   'P 1'
#
loop_
_entity.id
_entity.type
_entity.pdbx_description
1 polymer ?
#
loop_
_entity_poly.entity_id
_entity_poly.type
_entity_poly.pdbx_seq_one_letter_code
_entity_poly.pdbx_strand_id
1 'polypeptide(L)'
;HIQLAAPVAHIWFSKTTPSRLGLLLDLSPRNLERVLYFAQHIVISVDDEYKQQLIEESEAEHERNQRLLTESFEEQIKVLETALADTEEDSDDHKTVTGQIESVRNQYDEQMGIYDDTHQKLIDDFSDLLPLRLLTESKYRELKDNYGDVFQAGMGAEAIQEILRHIDLNILKTELAEEMKSTSGQRRKKAIKRLRVVEAFRGSGNSVADMIMSVLPVLPPELRPMVQLDGGRFATSDLNDLYRRVINRNNRLKRLIELGAPDIIIRNEKRMLQESVDALIDNGR
;
A
#
# COMPACT_ATOMS: atom_id res chain seq x y z
N HIS A 1 10.84 -10.89 -29.39
CA HIS A 1 10.40 -10.44 -28.05
C HIS A 1 10.51 -8.93 -27.91
N ILE A 2 9.76 -8.37 -26.99
CA ILE A 2 9.78 -6.95 -26.62
C ILE A 2 10.25 -6.86 -25.18
N GLN A 3 11.38 -6.18 -24.94
CA GLN A 3 11.84 -5.84 -23.61
C GLN A 3 10.97 -4.69 -23.10
N LEU A 4 10.24 -4.94 -22.02
CA LEU A 4 9.34 -3.93 -21.43
C LEU A 4 10.12 -2.95 -20.56
N ALA A 5 9.77 -1.66 -20.64
CA ALA A 5 10.37 -0.59 -19.84
C ALA A 5 9.93 -0.63 -18.36
N ALA A 6 8.81 -1.29 -18.09
CA ALA A 6 8.33 -1.61 -16.74
C ALA A 6 7.67 -2.99 -16.76
N PRO A 7 7.72 -3.75 -15.65
CA PRO A 7 7.02 -5.03 -15.56
C PRO A 7 5.51 -4.87 -15.71
N VAL A 8 4.87 -5.89 -16.28
CA VAL A 8 3.41 -5.98 -16.43
C VAL A 8 2.89 -7.32 -15.93
N ALA A 9 1.75 -7.32 -15.29
CA ALA A 9 1.09 -8.55 -14.85
C ALA A 9 0.49 -9.27 -16.05
N HIS A 10 0.69 -10.60 -16.11
CA HIS A 10 0.01 -11.43 -17.11
C HIS A 10 -1.48 -11.54 -16.76
N ILE A 11 -2.34 -11.12 -17.68
CA ILE A 11 -3.79 -11.03 -17.46
C ILE A 11 -4.43 -12.36 -17.04
N TRP A 12 -3.91 -13.50 -17.50
CA TRP A 12 -4.40 -14.81 -17.12
C TRP A 12 -4.18 -15.16 -15.65
N PHE A 13 -3.25 -14.51 -14.96
CA PHE A 13 -3.02 -14.72 -13.54
C PHE A 13 -3.70 -13.66 -12.67
N SER A 14 -3.99 -12.49 -13.24
CA SER A 14 -4.62 -11.38 -12.51
C SER A 14 -6.15 -11.36 -12.64
N LYS A 15 -6.69 -11.54 -13.86
CA LYS A 15 -8.15 -11.34 -14.14
C LYS A 15 -8.98 -12.62 -14.28
N THR A 16 -8.37 -13.79 -14.35
CA THR A 16 -9.14 -15.05 -14.38
C THR A 16 -9.86 -15.28 -13.04
N THR A 17 -10.96 -16.01 -13.08
CA THR A 17 -11.70 -16.36 -11.87
C THR A 17 -11.55 -17.86 -11.59
N PRO A 18 -10.88 -18.25 -10.49
CA PRO A 18 -10.22 -17.41 -9.48
C PRO A 18 -8.85 -16.87 -9.94
N SER A 19 -8.51 -15.64 -9.55
CA SER A 19 -7.19 -15.05 -9.80
C SER A 19 -6.10 -15.79 -9.02
N ARG A 20 -5.07 -16.29 -9.72
CA ARG A 20 -3.94 -16.97 -9.07
C ARG A 20 -3.09 -16.02 -8.26
N LEU A 21 -2.85 -14.81 -8.78
CA LEU A 21 -2.19 -13.72 -8.02
C LEU A 21 -3.00 -13.35 -6.77
N GLY A 22 -4.30 -13.15 -6.92
CA GLY A 22 -5.19 -12.84 -5.81
C GLY A 22 -5.22 -13.93 -4.73
N LEU A 23 -5.23 -15.22 -5.12
CA LEU A 23 -5.17 -16.33 -4.17
C LEU A 23 -3.83 -16.42 -3.46
N LEU A 24 -2.72 -16.23 -4.16
CA LEU A 24 -1.38 -16.28 -3.56
C LEU A 24 -1.18 -15.16 -2.53
N LEU A 25 -1.53 -13.93 -2.90
CA LEU A 25 -1.36 -12.72 -2.09
C LEU A 25 -2.50 -12.48 -1.09
N ASP A 26 -3.51 -13.31 -1.08
CA ASP A 26 -4.74 -13.12 -0.30
C ASP A 26 -5.49 -11.80 -0.61
N LEU A 27 -5.37 -11.31 -1.83
CA LEU A 27 -6.03 -10.10 -2.29
C LEU A 27 -7.33 -10.41 -3.01
N SER A 28 -8.36 -9.59 -2.75
CA SER A 28 -9.58 -9.62 -3.56
C SER A 28 -9.28 -9.15 -4.99
N PRO A 29 -10.03 -9.62 -6.01
CA PRO A 29 -9.84 -9.16 -7.39
C PRO A 29 -9.87 -7.63 -7.53
N ARG A 30 -10.79 -6.97 -6.82
CA ARG A 30 -10.90 -5.50 -6.79
C ARG A 30 -9.65 -4.83 -6.22
N ASN A 31 -9.09 -5.38 -5.14
CA ASN A 31 -7.89 -4.83 -4.52
C ASN A 31 -6.67 -5.03 -5.41
N LEU A 32 -6.53 -6.21 -6.01
CA LEU A 32 -5.46 -6.47 -6.96
C LEU A 32 -5.52 -5.52 -8.18
N GLU A 33 -6.72 -5.28 -8.73
CA GLU A 33 -6.91 -4.31 -9.82
C GLU A 33 -6.52 -2.88 -9.41
N ARG A 34 -6.89 -2.43 -8.21
CA ARG A 34 -6.51 -1.11 -7.71
C ARG A 34 -5.00 -0.90 -7.66
N VAL A 35 -4.25 -1.94 -7.32
CA VAL A 35 -2.78 -1.89 -7.33
C VAL A 35 -2.24 -1.92 -8.74
N LEU A 36 -2.65 -2.91 -9.56
CA LEU A 36 -2.10 -3.13 -10.91
C LEU A 36 -2.36 -1.96 -11.86
N TYR A 37 -3.50 -1.25 -11.70
CA TYR A 37 -3.87 -0.10 -12.52
C TYR A 37 -3.63 1.26 -11.84
N PHE A 38 -2.72 1.30 -10.85
CA PHE A 38 -2.19 2.52 -10.24
C PHE A 38 -3.25 3.38 -9.54
N ALA A 39 -4.28 2.78 -8.95
CA ALA A 39 -5.29 3.47 -8.16
C ALA A 39 -4.93 3.58 -6.66
N GLN A 40 -4.21 2.60 -6.12
CA GLN A 40 -3.78 2.57 -4.73
C GLN A 40 -2.36 1.99 -4.59
N HIS A 41 -1.66 2.41 -3.54
CA HIS A 41 -0.41 1.80 -3.13
C HIS A 41 -0.67 0.49 -2.38
N ILE A 42 0.28 -0.44 -2.46
CA ILE A 42 0.34 -1.63 -1.63
C ILE A 42 1.61 -1.59 -0.79
N VAL A 43 1.49 -1.90 0.50
CA VAL A 43 2.65 -2.02 1.38
C VAL A 43 3.43 -3.27 1.01
N ILE A 44 4.69 -3.12 0.65
CA ILE A 44 5.59 -4.19 0.24
C ILE A 44 6.25 -4.82 1.46
N SER A 45 6.82 -3.99 2.33
CA SER A 45 7.50 -4.40 3.56
C SER A 45 7.34 -3.35 4.65
N VAL A 46 7.44 -3.79 5.88
CA VAL A 46 7.47 -2.95 7.08
C VAL A 46 8.73 -3.34 7.86
N ASP A 47 9.47 -2.35 8.32
CA ASP A 47 10.58 -2.55 9.25
C ASP A 47 10.01 -2.61 10.67
N ASP A 48 9.79 -3.83 11.14
CA ASP A 48 9.16 -4.06 12.44
C ASP A 48 10.06 -3.63 13.60
N GLU A 49 11.40 -3.68 13.45
CA GLU A 49 12.34 -3.23 14.48
C GLU A 49 12.29 -1.71 14.61
N TYR A 50 12.37 -1.00 13.49
CA TYR A 50 12.29 0.46 13.48
C TYR A 50 10.89 0.97 13.90
N LYS A 51 9.83 0.28 13.47
CA LYS A 51 8.45 0.54 13.92
C LYS A 51 8.34 0.42 15.45
N GLN A 52 8.88 -0.64 16.03
CA GLN A 52 8.85 -0.85 17.47
C GLN A 52 9.64 0.22 18.23
N GLN A 53 10.81 0.60 17.71
CA GLN A 53 11.61 1.69 18.27
C GLN A 53 10.83 3.01 18.31
N LEU A 54 10.14 3.37 17.23
CA LEU A 54 9.34 4.60 17.21
C LEU A 54 8.14 4.57 18.18
N ILE A 55 7.55 3.39 18.40
CA ILE A 55 6.51 3.22 19.40
C ILE A 55 7.09 3.48 20.80
N GLU A 56 8.21 2.86 21.14
CA GLU A 56 8.87 3.02 22.44
C GLU A 56 9.34 4.47 22.69
N GLU A 57 9.87 5.12 21.66
CA GLU A 57 10.25 6.55 21.73
C GLU A 57 9.02 7.44 21.97
N SER A 58 7.91 7.18 21.26
CA SER A 58 6.66 7.92 21.43
C SER A 58 6.02 7.70 22.80
N GLU A 59 6.05 6.47 23.32
CA GLU A 59 5.58 6.17 24.69
C GLU A 59 6.40 6.93 25.74
N ALA A 60 7.73 6.90 25.62
CA ALA A 60 8.61 7.60 26.55
C ALA A 60 8.44 9.13 26.48
N GLU A 61 8.22 9.69 25.29
CA GLU A 61 7.93 11.10 25.09
C GLU A 61 6.57 11.48 25.68
N HIS A 62 5.55 10.68 25.43
CA HIS A 62 4.20 10.87 25.96
C HIS A 62 4.20 10.88 27.49
N GLU A 63 4.83 9.89 28.15
CA GLU A 63 4.96 9.83 29.59
C GLU A 63 5.72 11.04 30.15
N ARG A 64 6.78 11.47 29.47
CA ARG A 64 7.55 12.67 29.87
C ARG A 64 6.70 13.93 29.80
N ASN A 65 5.97 14.12 28.71
CA ASN A 65 5.13 15.29 28.50
C ASN A 65 3.97 15.33 29.48
N GLN A 66 3.32 14.20 29.75
CA GLN A 66 2.29 14.08 30.78
C GLN A 66 2.82 14.45 32.18
N ARG A 67 4.01 13.94 32.54
CA ARG A 67 4.62 14.22 33.83
C ARG A 67 4.93 15.72 33.99
N LEU A 68 5.61 16.31 33.01
CA LEU A 68 5.95 17.74 33.04
C LEU A 68 4.71 18.62 33.07
N LEU A 69 3.68 18.30 32.33
CA LEU A 69 2.43 19.02 32.32
C LEU A 69 1.73 18.91 33.68
N THR A 70 1.70 17.72 34.28
CA THR A 70 1.10 17.48 35.59
C THR A 70 1.85 18.25 36.70
N GLU A 71 3.18 18.18 36.73
CA GLU A 71 4.02 18.91 37.68
C GLU A 71 3.78 20.44 37.59
N SER A 72 3.75 20.97 36.37
CA SER A 72 3.48 22.41 36.13
C SER A 72 2.07 22.80 36.54
N PHE A 73 1.08 21.93 36.26
CA PHE A 73 -0.31 22.18 36.67
C PHE A 73 -0.46 22.16 38.19
N GLU A 74 0.11 21.18 38.89
CA GLU A 74 0.07 21.08 40.34
C GLU A 74 0.70 22.30 41.02
N GLU A 75 1.84 22.80 40.49
CA GLU A 75 2.49 24.00 41.01
C GLU A 75 1.62 25.24 40.81
N GLN A 76 1.01 25.44 39.64
CA GLN A 76 0.13 26.57 39.37
C GLN A 76 -1.15 26.53 40.22
N ILE A 77 -1.78 25.36 40.35
CA ILE A 77 -2.98 25.19 41.17
C ILE A 77 -2.67 25.48 42.65
N LYS A 78 -1.57 24.99 43.19
CA LYS A 78 -1.16 25.24 44.57
C LYS A 78 -0.97 26.72 44.86
N VAL A 79 -0.40 27.50 43.93
CA VAL A 79 -0.25 28.94 44.07
C VAL A 79 -1.62 29.62 44.07
N LEU A 80 -2.53 29.24 43.16
CA LEU A 80 -3.86 29.81 43.08
C LEU A 80 -4.76 29.43 44.28
N GLU A 81 -4.67 28.18 44.76
CA GLU A 81 -5.38 27.73 45.95
C GLU A 81 -4.90 28.47 47.22
N THR A 82 -3.59 28.75 47.32
CA THR A 82 -3.07 29.58 48.42
C THR A 82 -3.61 31.00 48.34
N ALA A 83 -3.64 31.58 47.14
CA ALA A 83 -4.22 32.93 46.94
C ALA A 83 -5.73 32.95 47.21
N LEU A 84 -6.45 31.89 46.87
CA LEU A 84 -7.88 31.74 47.14
C LEU A 84 -8.19 31.69 48.64
N ALA A 85 -7.33 30.99 49.43
CA ALA A 85 -7.47 30.87 50.87
C ALA A 85 -7.28 32.22 51.60
N ASP A 86 -6.56 33.17 51.00
CA ASP A 86 -6.33 34.52 51.52
C ASP A 86 -7.44 35.52 51.15
N THR A 87 -8.46 35.12 50.36
CA THR A 87 -9.58 35.97 49.92
C THR A 87 -10.85 35.68 50.73
N GLU A 88 -11.69 36.71 50.97
CA GLU A 88 -13.01 36.53 51.59
C GLU A 88 -14.01 35.88 50.62
N GLU A 89 -14.79 34.89 51.11
CA GLU A 89 -15.90 34.29 50.35
C GLU A 89 -16.87 35.38 49.89
N ASP A 90 -17.23 35.46 48.63
CA ASP A 90 -18.06 36.47 47.96
C ASP A 90 -17.34 37.76 47.47
N SER A 91 -16.06 37.93 47.67
CA SER A 91 -15.33 39.06 47.09
C SER A 91 -15.14 38.92 45.57
N ASP A 92 -14.97 40.04 44.87
CA ASP A 92 -14.65 40.01 43.42
C ASP A 92 -13.30 39.35 43.16
N ASP A 93 -12.37 39.43 44.11
CA ASP A 93 -11.07 38.76 44.06
C ASP A 93 -11.22 37.24 44.15
N HIS A 94 -12.12 36.71 45.00
CA HIS A 94 -12.42 35.28 45.11
C HIS A 94 -12.97 34.72 43.80
N LYS A 95 -13.90 35.43 43.14
CA LYS A 95 -14.46 35.04 41.83
C LYS A 95 -13.40 35.05 40.73
N THR A 96 -12.49 36.04 40.78
CA THR A 96 -11.40 36.15 39.81
C THR A 96 -10.42 34.98 39.93
N VAL A 97 -9.99 34.60 41.12
CA VAL A 97 -9.07 33.47 41.37
C VAL A 97 -9.75 32.15 41.04
N THR A 98 -11.03 31.98 41.36
CA THR A 98 -11.80 30.81 40.96
C THR A 98 -11.86 30.65 39.44
N GLY A 99 -12.10 31.72 38.69
CA GLY A 99 -12.07 31.72 37.24
C GLY A 99 -10.67 31.39 36.64
N GLN A 100 -9.61 31.83 37.35
CA GLN A 100 -8.24 31.46 36.95
C GLN A 100 -7.97 29.96 37.16
N ILE A 101 -8.43 29.37 38.26
CA ILE A 101 -8.32 27.93 38.53
C ILE A 101 -9.06 27.12 37.44
N GLU A 102 -10.29 27.54 37.09
CA GLU A 102 -11.04 26.88 35.98
C GLU A 102 -10.31 27.00 34.66
N SER A 103 -9.75 28.17 34.36
CA SER A 103 -8.97 28.37 33.13
C SER A 103 -7.74 27.48 33.07
N VAL A 104 -7.00 27.35 34.16
CA VAL A 104 -5.81 26.50 34.25
C VAL A 104 -6.19 25.00 34.11
N ARG A 105 -7.30 24.58 34.71
CA ARG A 105 -7.82 23.21 34.54
C ARG A 105 -8.20 22.93 33.09
N ASN A 106 -8.93 23.81 32.45
CA ASN A 106 -9.31 23.68 31.06
C ASN A 106 -8.10 23.60 30.11
N GLN A 107 -7.07 24.43 30.38
CA GLN A 107 -5.81 24.36 29.61
C GLN A 107 -5.05 23.06 29.82
N TYR A 108 -5.04 22.54 31.06
CA TYR A 108 -4.44 21.24 31.35
C TYR A 108 -5.15 20.10 30.59
N ASP A 109 -6.48 20.05 30.65
CA ASP A 109 -7.28 19.04 29.98
C ASP A 109 -7.12 19.09 28.46
N GLU A 110 -7.06 20.31 27.88
CA GLU A 110 -6.83 20.50 26.44
C GLU A 110 -5.43 20.04 26.03
N GLN A 111 -4.39 20.41 26.78
CA GLN A 111 -3.01 19.99 26.49
C GLN A 111 -2.81 18.48 26.67
N MET A 112 -3.40 17.90 27.70
CA MET A 112 -3.37 16.45 27.94
C MET A 112 -4.03 15.72 26.77
N GLY A 113 -5.20 16.19 26.34
CA GLY A 113 -5.90 15.63 25.18
C GLY A 113 -5.05 15.69 23.89
N ILE A 114 -4.29 16.75 23.66
CA ILE A 114 -3.39 16.86 22.49
C ILE A 114 -2.28 15.80 22.55
N TYR A 115 -1.69 15.56 23.73
CA TYR A 115 -0.64 14.55 23.87
C TYR A 115 -1.20 13.13 23.69
N ASP A 116 -2.37 12.86 24.29
CA ASP A 116 -3.05 11.56 24.13
C ASP A 116 -3.43 11.30 22.67
N ASP A 117 -4.02 12.27 21.99
CA ASP A 117 -4.42 12.17 20.59
C ASP A 117 -3.21 11.94 19.65
N THR A 118 -2.10 12.63 19.93
CA THR A 118 -0.88 12.51 19.12
C THR A 118 -0.28 11.10 19.24
N HIS A 119 -0.17 10.60 20.47
CA HIS A 119 0.31 9.25 20.73
C HIS A 119 -0.62 8.19 20.14
N GLN A 120 -1.94 8.31 20.37
CA GLN A 120 -2.93 7.38 19.87
C GLN A 120 -2.94 7.34 18.33
N LYS A 121 -2.78 8.51 17.68
CA LYS A 121 -2.69 8.56 16.21
C LYS A 121 -1.52 7.74 15.67
N LEU A 122 -0.34 7.81 16.31
CA LEU A 122 0.82 7.00 15.92
C LEU A 122 0.53 5.50 16.07
N ILE A 123 -0.07 5.09 17.20
CA ILE A 123 -0.44 3.69 17.43
C ILE A 123 -1.45 3.21 16.37
N ASP A 124 -2.46 4.02 16.07
CA ASP A 124 -3.48 3.69 15.05
C ASP A 124 -2.87 3.58 13.66
N ASP A 125 -2.01 4.53 13.26
CA ASP A 125 -1.29 4.51 12.00
C ASP A 125 -0.44 3.24 11.86
N PHE A 126 0.25 2.84 12.92
CA PHE A 126 1.08 1.64 12.92
C PHE A 126 0.30 0.34 13.02
N SER A 127 -0.89 0.34 13.63
CA SER A 127 -1.77 -0.83 13.63
C SER A 127 -2.29 -1.16 12.23
N ASP A 128 -2.50 -0.14 11.41
CA ASP A 128 -2.93 -0.27 10.01
C ASP A 128 -1.76 -0.54 9.04
N LEU A 129 -0.51 -0.29 9.45
CA LEU A 129 0.67 -0.46 8.62
C LEU A 129 1.15 -1.92 8.67
N LEU A 130 0.59 -2.74 7.79
CA LEU A 130 0.91 -4.16 7.63
C LEU A 130 1.27 -4.47 6.17
N PRO A 131 2.13 -5.47 5.92
CA PRO A 131 2.38 -5.96 4.56
C PRO A 131 1.08 -6.31 3.83
N LEU A 132 1.04 -6.06 2.52
CA LEU A 132 -0.13 -6.24 1.64
C LEU A 132 -1.33 -5.31 1.92
N ARG A 133 -1.22 -4.39 2.86
CA ARG A 133 -2.24 -3.37 3.09
C ARG A 133 -2.27 -2.37 1.94
N LEU A 134 -3.48 -1.99 1.51
CA LEU A 134 -3.67 -0.97 0.48
C LEU A 134 -3.81 0.41 1.11
N LEU A 135 -3.07 1.36 0.56
CA LEU A 135 -3.09 2.75 0.99
C LEU A 135 -3.60 3.64 -0.15
N THR A 136 -4.44 4.62 0.19
CA THR A 136 -4.76 5.71 -0.73
C THR A 136 -3.55 6.62 -0.92
N GLU A 137 -3.53 7.42 -1.98
CA GLU A 137 -2.43 8.37 -2.23
C GLU A 137 -2.24 9.35 -1.05
N SER A 138 -3.34 9.85 -0.47
CA SER A 138 -3.30 10.75 0.67
C SER A 138 -2.71 10.09 1.92
N LYS A 139 -3.16 8.85 2.23
CA LYS A 139 -2.65 8.11 3.39
C LYS A 139 -1.19 7.70 3.22
N TYR A 140 -0.80 7.28 2.01
CA TYR A 140 0.60 6.99 1.71
C TYR A 140 1.51 8.19 1.96
N ARG A 141 1.12 9.39 1.49
CA ARG A 141 1.90 10.61 1.71
C ARG A 141 1.97 10.96 3.20
N GLU A 142 0.84 10.95 3.88
CA GLU A 142 0.79 11.21 5.33
C GLU A 142 1.74 10.30 6.11
N LEU A 143 1.66 8.98 5.87
CA LEU A 143 2.53 8.01 6.53
C LEU A 143 4.00 8.19 6.15
N LYS A 144 4.28 8.51 4.89
CA LYS A 144 5.66 8.71 4.41
C LYS A 144 6.28 9.98 4.97
N ASP A 145 5.51 11.06 5.09
CA ASP A 145 5.95 12.33 5.64
C ASP A 145 6.18 12.23 7.17
N ASN A 146 5.31 11.48 7.87
CA ASN A 146 5.38 11.35 9.33
C ASN A 146 6.44 10.31 9.79
N TYR A 147 6.53 9.17 9.08
CA TYR A 147 7.29 8.00 9.57
C TYR A 147 8.41 7.56 8.62
N GLY A 148 8.67 8.31 7.55
CA GLY A 148 9.83 8.13 6.70
C GLY A 148 9.96 6.74 6.12
N ASP A 149 11.02 6.02 6.49
CA ASP A 149 11.43 4.75 5.91
C ASP A 149 11.00 3.50 6.69
N VAL A 150 10.05 3.64 7.66
CA VAL A 150 9.48 2.50 8.40
C VAL A 150 8.88 1.46 7.46
N PHE A 151 8.41 1.87 6.29
CA PHE A 151 7.77 0.97 5.33
C PHE A 151 8.13 1.30 3.89
N GLN A 152 8.01 0.29 3.05
CA GLN A 152 8.07 0.44 1.61
C GLN A 152 6.70 0.12 1.02
N ALA A 153 6.25 0.98 0.11
CA ALA A 153 5.02 0.76 -0.62
C ALA A 153 5.19 1.17 -2.08
N GLY A 154 4.43 0.54 -2.96
CA GLY A 154 4.51 0.79 -4.39
C GLY A 154 3.18 0.56 -5.09
N MET A 155 3.16 0.77 -6.40
CA MET A 155 2.00 0.58 -7.26
C MET A 155 2.36 -0.27 -8.48
N GLY A 156 1.34 -0.82 -9.12
CA GLY A 156 1.49 -1.55 -10.37
C GLY A 156 2.08 -2.94 -10.22
N ALA A 157 2.40 -3.54 -11.34
CA ALA A 157 2.96 -4.89 -11.40
C ALA A 157 4.36 -4.99 -10.77
N GLU A 158 5.12 -3.89 -10.75
CA GLU A 158 6.44 -3.81 -10.14
C GLU A 158 6.39 -4.07 -8.63
N ALA A 159 5.45 -3.42 -7.92
CA ALA A 159 5.24 -3.65 -6.50
C ALA A 159 4.80 -5.10 -6.20
N ILE A 160 3.91 -5.65 -7.03
CA ILE A 160 3.47 -7.04 -6.91
C ILE A 160 4.65 -8.00 -7.14
N GLN A 161 5.50 -7.74 -8.14
CA GLN A 161 6.67 -8.56 -8.42
C GLN A 161 7.65 -8.59 -7.25
N GLU A 162 7.86 -7.42 -6.62
CA GLU A 162 8.76 -7.32 -5.47
C GLU A 162 8.22 -8.14 -4.28
N ILE A 163 6.93 -8.05 -3.99
CA ILE A 163 6.29 -8.88 -2.97
C ILE A 163 6.45 -10.38 -3.30
N LEU A 164 6.21 -10.76 -4.56
CA LEU A 164 6.29 -12.17 -4.98
C LEU A 164 7.71 -12.75 -4.85
N ARG A 165 8.76 -11.92 -5.03
CA ARG A 165 10.16 -12.35 -4.86
C ARG A 165 10.50 -12.70 -3.42
N HIS A 166 9.82 -12.10 -2.45
CA HIS A 166 10.06 -12.29 -1.02
C HIS A 166 9.16 -13.35 -0.38
N ILE A 167 8.19 -13.91 -1.13
CA ILE A 167 7.32 -14.96 -0.59
C ILE A 167 8.07 -16.29 -0.46
N ASP A 168 8.14 -16.81 0.77
CA ASP A 168 8.55 -18.19 1.01
C ASP A 168 7.33 -19.13 0.92
N LEU A 169 7.31 -19.95 -0.14
CA LEU A 169 6.22 -20.89 -0.37
C LEU A 169 6.16 -22.02 0.67
N ASN A 170 7.24 -22.32 1.38
CA ASN A 170 7.25 -23.36 2.42
C ASN A 170 6.58 -22.82 3.69
N ILE A 171 6.90 -21.60 4.10
CA ILE A 171 6.25 -20.93 5.22
C ILE A 171 4.76 -20.77 4.92
N LEU A 172 4.41 -20.19 3.78
CA LEU A 172 3.02 -19.99 3.37
C LEU A 172 2.22 -21.29 3.31
N LYS A 173 2.83 -22.39 2.87
CA LYS A 173 2.20 -23.74 2.92
C LYS A 173 1.86 -24.14 4.35
N THR A 174 2.80 -23.96 5.28
CA THR A 174 2.62 -24.38 6.67
C THR A 174 1.50 -23.58 7.33
N GLU A 175 1.51 -22.24 7.15
CA GLU A 175 0.46 -21.35 7.64
C GLU A 175 -0.93 -21.72 7.10
N LEU A 176 -1.04 -21.96 5.79
CA LEU A 176 -2.30 -22.35 5.16
C LEU A 176 -2.78 -23.75 5.60
N ALA A 177 -1.87 -24.68 5.89
CA ALA A 177 -2.22 -25.98 6.42
C ALA A 177 -2.75 -25.88 7.85
N GLU A 178 -2.21 -25.01 8.67
CA GLU A 178 -2.71 -24.71 10.02
C GLU A 178 -4.05 -23.98 9.98
N GLU A 179 -4.17 -22.96 9.12
CA GLU A 179 -5.44 -22.25 8.91
C GLU A 179 -6.55 -23.20 8.48
N MET A 180 -6.25 -24.17 7.62
CA MET A 180 -7.22 -25.17 7.17
C MET A 180 -7.69 -26.09 8.32
N LYS A 181 -6.84 -26.35 9.32
CA LYS A 181 -7.17 -27.18 10.49
C LYS A 181 -7.96 -26.39 11.53
N SER A 182 -7.60 -25.13 11.75
CA SER A 182 -8.16 -24.26 12.79
C SER A 182 -9.45 -23.56 12.40
N THR A 183 -9.82 -23.55 11.09
CA THR A 183 -11.00 -22.83 10.58
C THR A 183 -12.05 -23.72 9.95
N SER A 184 -13.25 -23.19 9.77
CA SER A 184 -14.37 -23.89 9.15
C SER A 184 -15.04 -23.01 8.08
N GLY A 185 -16.02 -23.56 7.36
CA GLY A 185 -16.85 -22.82 6.43
C GLY A 185 -16.11 -22.21 5.24
N GLN A 186 -16.35 -20.95 4.95
CA GLN A 186 -15.79 -20.25 3.78
C GLN A 186 -14.29 -19.97 3.92
N ARG A 187 -13.83 -19.70 5.15
CA ARG A 187 -12.41 -19.45 5.41
C ARG A 187 -11.56 -20.67 5.09
N ARG A 188 -11.99 -21.85 5.55
CA ARG A 188 -11.33 -23.12 5.20
C ARG A 188 -11.33 -23.38 3.70
N LYS A 189 -12.45 -23.11 2.99
CA LYS A 189 -12.53 -23.26 1.53
C LYS A 189 -11.55 -22.34 0.81
N LYS A 190 -11.36 -21.13 1.30
CA LYS A 190 -10.39 -20.17 0.76
C LYS A 190 -8.96 -20.66 0.99
N ALA A 191 -8.62 -21.10 2.20
CA ALA A 191 -7.30 -21.64 2.54
C ALA A 191 -6.95 -22.86 1.64
N ILE A 192 -7.90 -23.78 1.40
CA ILE A 192 -7.70 -24.92 0.48
C ILE A 192 -7.38 -24.45 -0.94
N LYS A 193 -8.10 -23.44 -1.46
CA LYS A 193 -7.84 -22.92 -2.81
C LYS A 193 -6.46 -22.28 -2.91
N ARG A 194 -6.05 -21.51 -1.89
CA ARG A 194 -4.72 -20.91 -1.80
C ARG A 194 -3.63 -21.98 -1.73
N LEU A 195 -3.80 -22.97 -0.88
CA LEU A 195 -2.85 -24.07 -0.70
C LEU A 195 -2.61 -24.82 -2.02
N ARG A 196 -3.66 -25.05 -2.83
CA ARG A 196 -3.52 -25.69 -4.16
C ARG A 196 -2.63 -24.90 -5.10
N VAL A 197 -2.72 -23.57 -5.08
CA VAL A 197 -1.86 -22.70 -5.90
C VAL A 197 -0.42 -22.78 -5.43
N VAL A 198 -0.19 -22.70 -4.12
CA VAL A 198 1.15 -22.82 -3.51
C VAL A 198 1.79 -24.15 -3.85
N GLU A 199 1.07 -25.27 -3.70
CA GLU A 199 1.57 -26.60 -4.03
C GLU A 199 1.86 -26.77 -5.53
N ALA A 200 1.05 -26.17 -6.40
CA ALA A 200 1.31 -26.21 -7.85
C ALA A 200 2.64 -25.51 -8.21
N PHE A 201 2.92 -24.34 -7.61
CA PHE A 201 4.21 -23.65 -7.82
C PHE A 201 5.39 -24.43 -7.24
N ARG A 202 5.24 -24.99 -6.03
CA ARG A 202 6.28 -25.81 -5.42
C ARG A 202 6.58 -27.08 -6.25
N GLY A 203 5.54 -27.72 -6.77
CA GLY A 203 5.68 -28.93 -7.58
C GLY A 203 6.26 -28.67 -8.98
N SER A 204 5.99 -27.51 -9.57
CA SER A 204 6.50 -27.17 -10.91
C SER A 204 7.92 -26.60 -10.91
N GLY A 205 8.40 -26.08 -9.75
CA GLY A 205 9.69 -25.40 -9.65
C GLY A 205 9.73 -24.03 -10.33
N ASN A 206 8.59 -23.50 -10.80
CA ASN A 206 8.51 -22.17 -11.39
C ASN A 206 8.48 -21.11 -10.30
N SER A 207 9.09 -19.95 -10.59
CA SER A 207 8.99 -18.79 -9.71
C SER A 207 7.59 -18.17 -9.74
N VAL A 208 7.05 -17.82 -8.59
CA VAL A 208 5.79 -17.08 -8.52
C VAL A 208 5.92 -15.67 -9.13
N ALA A 209 7.13 -15.10 -9.12
CA ALA A 209 7.41 -13.81 -9.73
C ALA A 209 7.28 -13.82 -11.26
N ASP A 210 7.34 -15.00 -11.91
CA ASP A 210 7.20 -15.13 -13.37
C ASP A 210 5.76 -14.88 -13.85
N MET A 211 4.79 -14.76 -12.95
CA MET A 211 3.45 -14.25 -13.29
C MET A 211 3.46 -12.77 -13.69
N ILE A 212 4.56 -12.08 -13.43
CA ILE A 212 4.84 -10.70 -13.83
C ILE A 212 5.90 -10.75 -14.93
N MET A 213 5.58 -10.17 -16.09
CA MET A 213 6.42 -10.22 -17.27
C MET A 213 7.28 -8.96 -17.40
N SER A 214 8.57 -9.12 -17.60
CA SER A 214 9.50 -8.06 -18.04
C SER A 214 9.84 -8.16 -19.54
N VAL A 215 9.52 -9.30 -20.15
CA VAL A 215 9.72 -9.57 -21.57
C VAL A 215 8.44 -10.14 -22.17
N LEU A 216 7.97 -9.53 -23.26
CA LEU A 216 6.78 -9.98 -23.98
C LEU A 216 7.18 -10.78 -25.20
N PRO A 217 6.73 -12.03 -25.37
CA PRO A 217 6.95 -12.80 -26.59
C PRO A 217 6.16 -12.19 -27.76
N VAL A 218 6.72 -12.31 -28.96
CA VAL A 218 6.10 -11.81 -30.19
C VAL A 218 5.85 -12.97 -31.12
N LEU A 219 4.63 -13.07 -31.64
CA LEU A 219 4.27 -14.07 -32.64
C LEU A 219 5.09 -13.90 -33.92
N PRO A 220 5.52 -14.97 -34.57
CA PRO A 220 6.15 -14.92 -35.87
C PRO A 220 5.30 -14.15 -36.90
N PRO A 221 5.92 -13.44 -37.88
CA PRO A 221 5.19 -12.70 -38.91
C PRO A 221 4.21 -13.55 -39.72
N GLU A 222 4.53 -14.82 -39.92
CA GLU A 222 3.70 -15.79 -40.66
C GLU A 222 2.34 -16.03 -40.02
N LEU A 223 2.24 -15.89 -38.71
CA LEU A 223 0.99 -16.03 -37.94
C LEU A 223 0.21 -14.71 -37.80
N ARG A 224 0.76 -13.58 -38.26
CA ARG A 224 0.12 -12.27 -38.30
C ARG A 224 0.40 -11.54 -39.62
N PRO A 225 -0.03 -12.14 -40.76
CA PRO A 225 0.40 -11.68 -42.06
C PRO A 225 -0.11 -10.29 -42.41
N MET A 226 0.65 -9.61 -43.28
CA MET A 226 0.24 -8.40 -43.96
C MET A 226 0.24 -8.73 -45.45
N VAL A 227 -0.91 -8.64 -46.13
CA VAL A 227 -1.09 -8.97 -47.55
C VAL A 227 -1.46 -7.75 -48.35
N GLN A 228 -0.87 -7.61 -49.50
CA GLN A 228 -1.21 -6.53 -50.42
C GLN A 228 -2.47 -6.90 -51.22
N LEU A 229 -3.44 -6.02 -51.21
CA LEU A 229 -4.68 -6.12 -52.01
C LEU A 229 -4.51 -5.42 -53.35
N ASP A 230 -5.39 -5.74 -54.28
CA ASP A 230 -5.48 -5.04 -55.55
C ASP A 230 -5.70 -3.55 -55.32
N GLY A 231 -4.95 -2.70 -56.05
CA GLY A 231 -4.96 -1.26 -55.89
C GLY A 231 -3.99 -0.70 -54.84
N GLY A 232 -3.00 -1.48 -54.42
CA GLY A 232 -1.89 -1.02 -53.54
C GLY A 232 -2.25 -0.85 -52.08
N ARG A 233 -3.44 -1.26 -51.66
CA ARG A 233 -3.84 -1.29 -50.23
C ARG A 233 -3.33 -2.56 -49.55
N PHE A 234 -3.02 -2.46 -48.23
CA PHE A 234 -2.60 -3.58 -47.44
C PHE A 234 -3.73 -3.97 -46.47
N ALA A 235 -4.01 -5.29 -46.43
CA ALA A 235 -4.78 -5.86 -45.34
C ALA A 235 -3.79 -6.46 -44.32
N THR A 236 -4.00 -6.16 -43.05
CA THR A 236 -3.15 -6.64 -41.95
C THR A 236 -3.96 -7.27 -40.87
N SER A 237 -3.37 -8.22 -40.14
CA SER A 237 -3.98 -8.81 -38.95
C SER A 237 -4.12 -7.72 -37.85
N ASP A 238 -5.23 -7.75 -37.10
CA ASP A 238 -5.47 -6.86 -35.93
C ASP A 238 -4.37 -7.01 -34.88
N LEU A 239 -3.72 -8.18 -34.79
CA LEU A 239 -2.57 -8.40 -33.92
C LEU A 239 -1.43 -7.44 -34.19
N ASN A 240 -1.18 -7.06 -35.44
CA ASN A 240 -0.13 -6.09 -35.78
C ASN A 240 -0.43 -4.70 -35.19
N ASP A 241 -1.70 -4.27 -35.12
CA ASP A 241 -2.09 -3.04 -34.48
C ASP A 241 -1.92 -3.10 -32.95
N LEU A 242 -2.30 -4.22 -32.33
CA LEU A 242 -2.11 -4.45 -30.91
C LEU A 242 -0.62 -4.45 -30.51
N TYR A 243 0.24 -5.13 -31.27
CA TYR A 243 1.70 -5.06 -31.05
C TYR A 243 2.25 -3.64 -31.25
N ARG A 244 1.78 -2.92 -32.26
CA ARG A 244 2.19 -1.54 -32.49
C ARG A 244 1.83 -0.63 -31.32
N ARG A 245 0.64 -0.81 -30.72
CA ARG A 245 0.23 -0.05 -29.52
C ARG A 245 1.17 -0.36 -28.33
N VAL A 246 1.48 -1.62 -28.09
CA VAL A 246 2.43 -1.99 -27.02
C VAL A 246 3.79 -1.37 -27.26
N ILE A 247 4.35 -1.48 -28.48
CA ILE A 247 5.68 -0.93 -28.80
C ILE A 247 5.71 0.58 -28.62
N ASN A 248 4.68 1.31 -29.11
CA ASN A 248 4.62 2.75 -28.99
C ASN A 248 4.53 3.20 -27.51
N ARG A 249 3.71 2.53 -26.69
CA ARG A 249 3.62 2.80 -25.24
C ARG A 249 4.92 2.51 -24.54
N ASN A 250 5.53 1.37 -24.86
CA ASN A 250 6.79 0.96 -24.27
C ASN A 250 7.92 1.95 -24.56
N ASN A 251 8.06 2.37 -25.83
CA ASN A 251 9.08 3.33 -26.22
C ASN A 251 8.85 4.72 -25.61
N ARG A 252 7.59 5.13 -25.51
CA ARG A 252 7.21 6.38 -24.83
C ARG A 252 7.54 6.33 -23.35
N LEU A 253 7.18 5.26 -22.66
CA LEU A 253 7.50 5.07 -21.25
C LEU A 253 9.00 5.09 -21.02
N LYS A 254 9.78 4.35 -21.83
CA LYS A 254 11.24 4.34 -21.76
C LYS A 254 11.82 5.75 -21.85
N ARG A 255 11.37 6.54 -22.83
CA ARG A 255 11.81 7.91 -23.01
C ARG A 255 11.42 8.82 -21.84
N LEU A 256 10.23 8.65 -21.27
CA LEU A 256 9.79 9.43 -20.11
C LEU A 256 10.63 9.12 -18.86
N ILE A 257 11.00 7.86 -18.65
CA ILE A 257 11.90 7.46 -17.56
C ILE A 257 13.28 8.07 -17.76
N GLU A 258 13.85 7.97 -18.97
CA GLU A 258 15.16 8.53 -19.31
C GLU A 258 15.21 10.06 -19.16
N LEU A 259 14.10 10.75 -19.38
CA LEU A 259 14.00 12.21 -19.23
C LEU A 259 13.69 12.66 -17.80
N GLY A 260 13.49 11.73 -16.84
CA GLY A 260 13.12 12.07 -15.47
C GLY A 260 11.76 12.78 -15.37
N ALA A 261 10.78 12.34 -16.17
CA ALA A 261 9.44 12.93 -16.15
C ALA A 261 8.78 12.79 -14.76
N PRO A 262 7.84 13.68 -14.39
CA PRO A 262 7.12 13.58 -13.11
C PRO A 262 6.44 12.22 -12.91
N ASP A 263 6.47 11.71 -11.68
CA ASP A 263 5.95 10.38 -11.32
C ASP A 263 4.52 10.12 -11.80
N ILE A 264 3.65 11.12 -11.73
CA ILE A 264 2.26 11.00 -12.14
C ILE A 264 2.14 10.67 -13.65
N ILE A 265 3.04 11.21 -14.48
CA ILE A 265 3.09 10.95 -15.93
C ILE A 265 3.63 9.54 -16.16
N ILE A 266 4.69 9.15 -15.46
CA ILE A 266 5.29 7.80 -15.54
C ILE A 266 4.27 6.74 -15.11
N ARG A 267 3.58 6.93 -14.00
CA ARG A 267 2.53 6.02 -13.50
C ARG A 267 1.39 5.86 -14.52
N ASN A 268 0.95 6.95 -15.13
CA ASN A 268 -0.10 6.90 -16.14
C ASN A 268 0.35 6.12 -17.39
N GLU A 269 1.59 6.31 -17.85
CA GLU A 269 2.11 5.57 -19.01
C GLU A 269 2.36 4.09 -18.67
N LYS A 270 2.84 3.76 -17.43
CA LYS A 270 2.92 2.38 -16.95
C LYS A 270 1.54 1.70 -16.95
N ARG A 271 0.49 2.39 -16.50
CA ARG A 271 -0.89 1.89 -16.56
C ARG A 271 -1.34 1.61 -17.98
N MET A 272 -1.09 2.55 -18.90
CA MET A 272 -1.45 2.38 -20.32
C MET A 272 -0.65 1.25 -20.99
N LEU A 273 0.59 1.01 -20.58
CA LEU A 273 1.36 -0.15 -21.03
C LEU A 273 0.72 -1.46 -20.56
N GLN A 274 0.35 -1.56 -19.27
CA GLN A 274 -0.37 -2.71 -18.73
C GLN A 274 -1.66 -2.99 -19.51
N GLU A 275 -2.48 -1.97 -19.74
CA GLU A 275 -3.73 -2.08 -20.51
C GLU A 275 -3.48 -2.53 -21.98
N SER A 276 -2.41 -2.06 -22.60
CA SER A 276 -2.06 -2.46 -23.97
C SER A 276 -1.63 -3.91 -24.08
N VAL A 277 -0.90 -4.42 -23.08
CA VAL A 277 -0.50 -5.83 -23.00
C VAL A 277 -1.70 -6.71 -22.68
N ASP A 278 -2.58 -6.26 -21.79
CA ASP A 278 -3.83 -6.97 -21.50
C ASP A 278 -4.70 -7.15 -22.76
N ALA A 279 -4.86 -6.07 -23.54
CA ALA A 279 -5.61 -6.09 -24.80
C ALA A 279 -4.96 -7.04 -25.83
N LEU A 280 -3.64 -7.10 -25.89
CA LEU A 280 -2.91 -8.00 -26.79
C LEU A 280 -3.15 -9.47 -26.45
N ILE A 281 -3.13 -9.83 -25.15
CA ILE A 281 -3.25 -11.23 -24.70
C ILE A 281 -4.72 -11.69 -24.71
N ASP A 282 -5.64 -10.84 -24.27
CA ASP A 282 -7.05 -11.22 -24.07
C ASP A 282 -7.96 -10.80 -25.24
N ASN A 283 -7.47 -10.03 -26.18
CA ASN A 283 -8.18 -9.58 -27.41
C ASN A 283 -9.69 -9.26 -27.20
N GLY A 284 -10.11 -8.97 -26.01
CA GLY A 284 -11.50 -8.78 -25.64
C GLY A 284 -11.83 -7.36 -25.16
N ARG A 285 -10.86 -6.44 -25.21
CA ARG A 285 -11.04 -5.07 -24.67
C ARG A 285 -10.24 -4.01 -25.39
#